data_19ed7090db4b618fa82e17562770884a
#
_entry.id   19ed7090db4b618fa82e17562770884a
#
_cell.length_a   1.000
_cell.length_b   1.000
_cell.length_c   1.000
_cell.angle_alpha   90.00
_cell.angle_beta   90.00
_cell.angle_gamma   90.00
#
_symmetry.space_group_name_H-M   'P 1'
#
loop_
_entity.id
_entity.type
_entity.pdbx_description
1 polymer ?
#
loop_
_entity_poly.entity_id
_entity_poly.type
_entity_poly.pdbx_seq_one_letter_code
_entity_poly.pdbx_strand_id
1 'polypeptide(L)'
;LFPDYKQSTDHSGIDESDPTATNRWDWIHFNTIQLMDDGSALLSARETSTMIKINDIEGTPSLDYMIGEPSVWNGMDAQPSFLTKVGDSGDTGGQHSITVQYDSSLEDGQYYIYMFDNDFGYAMTRPDFDWTMIDGISTAQSSKDENSNSQFRKYLVDENAGTYTEVQDFDVPYSPYVSSAQELSDDLNLVDIGMQGLFGVYDDDGNLKAQYKMVLSSGYIYRVYQYGFRGFYFA
;
A
#
# COMPACT_ATOMS: atom_id res chain seq x y z
N LEU A 1 14.91 13.02 -2.57
CA LEU A 1 14.38 12.60 -1.28
C LEU A 1 15.07 11.34 -0.74
N PHE A 2 15.46 10.40 -1.59
CA PHE A 2 16.06 9.12 -1.19
C PHE A 2 17.31 8.76 -2.02
N PRO A 3 18.30 9.65 -2.12
CA PRO A 3 19.48 9.37 -2.95
C PRO A 3 20.26 8.14 -2.45
N ASP A 4 20.33 7.98 -1.13
CA ASP A 4 21.11 6.91 -0.50
C ASP A 4 20.47 5.54 -0.69
N TYR A 5 19.16 5.45 -0.67
CA TYR A 5 18.46 4.18 -0.93
C TYR A 5 18.78 3.64 -2.32
N LYS A 6 18.71 4.50 -3.34
CA LYS A 6 19.06 4.13 -4.70
C LYS A 6 20.55 3.81 -4.84
N GLN A 7 21.42 4.55 -4.17
CA GLN A 7 22.88 4.41 -4.28
C GLN A 7 23.42 3.23 -3.46
N SER A 8 22.73 2.83 -2.40
CA SER A 8 23.14 1.69 -1.57
C SER A 8 23.04 0.34 -2.26
N THR A 9 22.50 0.29 -3.46
CA THR A 9 22.27 -0.94 -4.22
C THR A 9 23.31 -1.13 -5.31
N ASP A 10 23.69 -2.38 -5.54
CA ASP A 10 24.60 -2.73 -6.64
C ASP A 10 23.86 -2.63 -7.98
N HIS A 11 24.32 -1.71 -8.81
CA HIS A 11 23.83 -1.52 -10.17
C HIS A 11 24.64 -2.31 -11.19
N SER A 12 25.56 -3.17 -10.76
CA SER A 12 26.35 -4.00 -11.66
C SER A 12 25.46 -4.93 -12.48
N GLY A 13 25.69 -4.96 -13.78
CA GLY A 13 24.91 -5.79 -14.71
C GLY A 13 23.62 -5.16 -15.24
N ILE A 14 23.32 -3.91 -14.89
CA ILE A 14 22.25 -3.15 -15.52
C ILE A 14 22.79 -2.46 -16.78
N ASP A 15 22.21 -2.77 -17.92
CA ASP A 15 22.46 -2.02 -19.15
C ASP A 15 21.51 -0.83 -19.24
N GLU A 16 21.95 0.32 -18.75
CA GLU A 16 21.16 1.56 -18.77
C GLU A 16 20.91 2.08 -20.20
N SER A 17 21.69 1.62 -21.17
CA SER A 17 21.56 2.03 -22.57
C SER A 17 20.49 1.26 -23.34
N ASP A 18 20.09 0.09 -22.85
CA ASP A 18 19.04 -0.74 -23.47
C ASP A 18 17.66 -0.40 -22.90
N PRO A 19 16.79 0.30 -23.67
CA PRO A 19 15.44 0.62 -23.22
C PRO A 19 14.54 -0.60 -23.08
N THR A 20 14.96 -1.76 -23.60
CA THR A 20 14.21 -3.02 -23.51
C THR A 20 14.75 -3.95 -22.43
N ALA A 21 15.84 -3.53 -21.74
CA ALA A 21 16.46 -4.33 -20.68
C ALA A 21 15.44 -4.75 -19.63
N THR A 22 15.43 -6.03 -19.33
CA THR A 22 14.57 -6.61 -18.31
C THR A 22 15.14 -6.43 -16.90
N ASN A 23 16.38 -5.96 -16.79
CA ASN A 23 17.11 -5.74 -15.54
C ASN A 23 17.01 -4.28 -15.04
N ARG A 24 15.88 -3.62 -15.28
CA ARG A 24 15.62 -2.29 -14.73
C ARG A 24 15.37 -2.37 -13.23
N TRP A 25 15.90 -1.39 -12.52
CA TRP A 25 15.71 -1.27 -11.09
C TRP A 25 14.38 -0.58 -10.77
N ASP A 26 13.49 -1.32 -10.16
CA ASP A 26 12.26 -0.80 -9.56
C ASP A 26 12.51 -0.59 -8.07
N TRP A 27 12.98 0.60 -7.71
CA TRP A 27 13.49 0.84 -6.35
C TRP A 27 12.44 1.39 -5.39
N ILE A 28 11.32 1.89 -5.87
CA ILE A 28 10.28 2.51 -5.06
C ILE A 28 8.87 2.04 -5.44
N HIS A 29 8.58 1.93 -6.73
CA HIS A 29 7.31 1.47 -7.29
C HIS A 29 6.10 2.16 -6.67
N PHE A 30 5.94 3.46 -6.90
CA PHE A 30 4.73 4.16 -6.49
C PHE A 30 3.51 3.64 -7.23
N ASN A 31 2.56 3.10 -6.47
CA ASN A 31 1.32 2.55 -7.03
C ASN A 31 0.08 3.36 -6.69
N THR A 32 0.15 4.26 -5.69
CA THR A 32 -0.94 5.16 -5.34
C THR A 32 -0.37 6.52 -4.94
N ILE A 33 -1.08 7.58 -5.36
CA ILE A 33 -0.85 8.97 -4.96
C ILE A 33 -2.19 9.53 -4.51
N GLN A 34 -2.28 9.92 -3.26
CA GLN A 34 -3.45 10.56 -2.67
C GLN A 34 -3.11 12.00 -2.34
N LEU A 35 -3.79 12.95 -2.99
CA LEU A 35 -3.71 14.35 -2.60
C LEU A 35 -4.50 14.56 -1.31
N MET A 36 -3.95 15.37 -0.42
CA MET A 36 -4.56 15.68 0.87
C MET A 36 -5.05 17.13 0.90
N ASP A 37 -6.01 17.43 1.78
CA ASP A 37 -6.66 18.74 1.85
C ASP A 37 -5.72 19.86 2.31
N ASP A 38 -4.60 19.51 2.96
CA ASP A 38 -3.57 20.44 3.43
C ASP A 38 -2.52 20.82 2.36
N GLY A 39 -2.67 20.32 1.12
CA GLY A 39 -1.72 20.55 0.03
C GLY A 39 -0.52 19.59 0.05
N SER A 40 -0.56 18.58 0.88
CA SER A 40 0.39 17.48 0.88
C SER A 40 -0.07 16.32 -0.04
N ALA A 41 0.78 15.31 -0.19
CA ALA A 41 0.43 14.05 -0.84
C ALA A 41 0.92 12.86 -0.02
N LEU A 42 0.07 11.83 0.06
CA LEU A 42 0.44 10.53 0.59
C LEU A 42 0.70 9.57 -0.58
N LEU A 43 1.86 8.93 -0.57
CA LEU A 43 2.33 8.02 -1.62
C LEU A 43 2.43 6.61 -1.05
N SER A 44 2.05 5.61 -1.84
CA SER A 44 2.31 4.20 -1.51
C SER A 44 3.48 3.69 -2.33
N ALA A 45 4.53 3.24 -1.65
CA ALA A 45 5.75 2.69 -2.22
C ALA A 45 5.79 1.18 -1.98
N ARG A 46 5.50 0.39 -3.02
CA ARG A 46 5.40 -1.06 -2.92
C ARG A 46 6.73 -1.73 -2.56
N GLU A 47 7.80 -1.36 -3.25
CA GLU A 47 9.12 -2.00 -3.09
C GLU A 47 9.71 -1.83 -1.69
N THR A 48 9.31 -0.77 -1.00
CA THR A 48 9.78 -0.47 0.36
C THR A 48 8.73 -0.76 1.42
N SER A 49 7.53 -1.25 1.01
CA SER A 49 6.40 -1.48 1.92
C SER A 49 6.12 -0.27 2.82
N THR A 50 6.13 0.93 2.22
CA THR A 50 6.11 2.19 2.97
C THR A 50 5.10 3.16 2.39
N MET A 51 4.36 3.83 3.25
CA MET A 51 3.59 5.02 2.90
C MET A 51 4.41 6.27 3.24
N ILE A 52 4.40 7.27 2.36
CA ILE A 52 5.30 8.42 2.42
C ILE A 52 4.47 9.70 2.28
N LYS A 53 4.46 10.56 3.29
CA LYS A 53 3.84 11.89 3.20
C LYS A 53 4.86 12.93 2.75
N ILE A 54 4.49 13.68 1.72
CA ILE A 54 5.26 14.81 1.17
C ILE A 54 4.46 16.08 1.36
N ASN A 55 5.02 17.03 2.09
CA ASN A 55 4.45 18.35 2.29
C ASN A 55 4.70 19.29 1.10
N ASP A 56 3.83 20.29 0.93
CA ASP A 56 3.99 21.42 0.02
C ASP A 56 4.34 21.01 -1.42
N ILE A 57 3.54 20.11 -2.00
CA ILE A 57 3.82 19.50 -3.31
C ILE A 57 3.81 20.51 -4.46
N GLU A 58 3.11 21.64 -4.32
CA GLU A 58 3.05 22.70 -5.33
C GLU A 58 4.13 23.77 -5.14
N GLY A 59 4.80 23.80 -3.98
CA GLY A 59 5.80 24.81 -3.63
C GLY A 59 7.20 24.21 -3.48
N THR A 60 7.62 23.96 -2.26
CA THR A 60 8.94 23.36 -1.93
C THR A 60 8.73 21.99 -1.26
N PRO A 61 8.62 20.93 -2.05
CA PRO A 61 8.34 19.60 -1.52
C PRO A 61 9.36 19.14 -0.49
N SER A 62 8.88 18.61 0.63
CA SER A 62 9.71 18.03 1.68
C SER A 62 9.07 16.77 2.25
N LEU A 63 9.92 15.82 2.67
CA LEU A 63 9.45 14.65 3.39
C LEU A 63 8.90 15.09 4.74
N ASP A 64 7.69 14.69 5.05
CA ASP A 64 7.07 14.87 6.37
C ASP A 64 7.34 13.66 7.25
N TYR A 65 6.64 12.56 6.96
CA TYR A 65 6.81 11.31 7.69
C TYR A 65 6.59 10.09 6.77
N MET A 66 6.87 8.92 7.35
CA MET A 66 6.65 7.62 6.72
C MET A 66 5.90 6.69 7.68
N ILE A 67 5.16 5.74 7.12
CA ILE A 67 4.51 4.63 7.81
C ILE A 67 5.00 3.33 7.18
N GLY A 68 5.37 2.35 7.99
CA GLY A 68 5.90 1.05 7.58
C GLY A 68 7.04 0.61 8.48
N GLU A 69 7.71 -0.49 8.12
CA GLU A 69 8.80 -1.03 8.90
C GLU A 69 10.12 -0.26 8.67
N PRO A 70 10.66 0.42 9.68
CA PRO A 70 11.86 1.24 9.53
C PRO A 70 13.11 0.46 9.14
N SER A 71 13.20 -0.83 9.48
CA SER A 71 14.39 -1.64 9.22
C SER A 71 14.68 -1.86 7.74
N VAL A 72 13.66 -1.74 6.87
CA VAL A 72 13.83 -1.74 5.40
C VAL A 72 14.77 -0.63 4.95
N TRP A 73 14.83 0.46 5.71
CA TRP A 73 15.63 1.64 5.42
C TRP A 73 16.98 1.67 6.15
N ASN A 74 17.31 0.62 6.90
CA ASN A 74 18.59 0.54 7.60
C ASN A 74 19.80 0.56 6.63
N GLY A 75 20.89 1.18 7.08
CA GLY A 75 22.11 1.34 6.31
C GLY A 75 22.10 2.53 5.36
N MET A 76 21.12 3.41 5.46
CA MET A 76 21.08 4.69 4.76
C MET A 76 21.75 5.78 5.59
N ASP A 77 22.40 6.74 4.94
CA ASP A 77 23.03 7.88 5.64
C ASP A 77 22.00 8.79 6.30
N ALA A 78 20.85 8.96 5.65
CA ALA A 78 19.72 9.71 6.19
C ALA A 78 18.60 8.74 6.59
N GLN A 79 18.24 8.70 7.86
CA GLN A 79 17.08 7.95 8.33
C GLN A 79 15.82 8.80 8.18
N PRO A 80 14.80 8.32 7.45
CA PRO A 80 13.52 9.02 7.36
C PRO A 80 12.83 9.07 8.73
N SER A 81 11.96 10.06 8.90
CA SER A 81 11.07 10.12 10.07
C SER A 81 9.91 9.16 9.89
N PHE A 82 9.75 8.23 10.81
CA PHE A 82 8.61 7.32 10.85
C PHE A 82 7.64 7.72 11.94
N LEU A 83 6.34 7.58 11.68
CA LEU A 83 5.35 7.55 12.75
C LEU A 83 5.53 6.29 13.60
N THR A 84 5.22 6.40 14.87
CA THR A 84 5.30 5.27 15.80
C THR A 84 4.04 4.42 15.70
N LYS A 85 4.19 3.12 15.42
CA LYS A 85 3.08 2.17 15.51
C LYS A 85 2.62 1.99 16.94
N VAL A 86 1.31 2.04 17.18
CA VAL A 86 0.68 1.78 18.49
C VAL A 86 -0.14 0.50 18.39
N GLY A 87 0.09 -0.43 19.30
CA GLY A 87 -0.54 -1.76 19.31
C GLY A 87 0.33 -2.85 18.72
N ASP A 88 -0.21 -4.07 18.69
CA ASP A 88 0.49 -5.29 18.29
C ASP A 88 0.04 -5.80 16.90
N SER A 89 -0.44 -4.91 16.03
CA SER A 89 -0.81 -5.28 14.66
C SER A 89 0.40 -5.70 13.84
N GLY A 90 0.19 -6.52 12.82
CA GLY A 90 1.20 -6.84 11.81
C GLY A 90 1.68 -5.59 11.06
N ASP A 91 2.74 -5.73 10.30
CA ASP A 91 3.26 -4.66 9.45
C ASP A 91 2.69 -4.77 8.02
N THR A 92 2.66 -3.67 7.29
CA THR A 92 2.23 -3.66 5.90
C THR A 92 3.30 -4.21 4.97
N GLY A 93 2.88 -4.94 3.94
CA GLY A 93 3.77 -5.47 2.92
C GLY A 93 3.26 -5.28 1.49
N GLY A 94 3.98 -4.48 0.69
CA GLY A 94 3.70 -4.31 -0.73
C GLY A 94 2.33 -3.71 -1.05
N GLN A 95 1.77 -2.95 -0.14
CA GLN A 95 0.41 -2.41 -0.14
C GLN A 95 0.04 -1.66 -1.43
N HIS A 96 -1.25 -1.69 -1.77
CA HIS A 96 -1.84 -1.00 -2.91
C HIS A 96 -3.08 -0.21 -2.50
N SER A 97 -3.47 0.75 -3.34
CA SER A 97 -4.77 1.44 -3.23
C SER A 97 -4.98 2.17 -1.91
N ILE A 98 -3.93 2.78 -1.35
CA ILE A 98 -4.11 3.59 -0.14
C ILE A 98 -5.10 4.73 -0.40
N THR A 99 -5.99 4.95 0.55
CA THR A 99 -7.00 6.02 0.50
C THR A 99 -7.05 6.73 1.83
N VAL A 100 -6.92 8.05 1.80
CA VAL A 100 -7.11 8.92 2.96
C VAL A 100 -8.59 9.20 3.13
N GLN A 101 -9.08 9.07 4.36
CA GLN A 101 -10.47 9.33 4.72
C GLN A 101 -10.51 10.26 5.93
N TYR A 102 -11.17 11.38 5.77
CA TYR A 102 -11.45 12.30 6.85
C TYR A 102 -12.82 12.00 7.47
N ASP A 103 -12.91 12.09 8.78
CA ASP A 103 -14.14 11.91 9.52
C ASP A 103 -14.32 13.06 10.50
N SER A 104 -15.51 13.65 10.52
CA SER A 104 -15.83 14.80 11.37
C SER A 104 -15.85 14.49 12.88
N SER A 105 -15.77 13.24 13.27
CA SER A 105 -15.65 12.81 14.66
C SER A 105 -14.20 12.81 15.17
N LEU A 106 -13.23 12.89 14.25
CA LEU A 106 -11.80 12.91 14.58
C LEU A 106 -11.34 14.33 14.97
N GLU A 107 -10.24 14.38 15.71
CA GLU A 107 -9.57 15.64 16.05
C GLU A 107 -8.77 16.19 14.87
N ASP A 108 -8.47 17.49 14.88
CA ASP A 108 -7.58 18.10 13.90
C ASP A 108 -6.22 17.38 13.89
N GLY A 109 -5.72 17.04 12.69
CA GLY A 109 -4.49 16.27 12.53
C GLY A 109 -4.69 14.76 12.60
N GLN A 110 -5.93 14.29 12.77
CA GLN A 110 -6.27 12.87 12.69
C GLN A 110 -7.04 12.57 11.42
N TYR A 111 -6.79 11.38 10.84
CA TYR A 111 -7.50 10.84 9.69
C TYR A 111 -7.28 9.35 9.57
N TYR A 112 -8.12 8.69 8.80
CA TYR A 112 -7.93 7.29 8.47
C TYR A 112 -7.15 7.12 7.16
N ILE A 113 -6.39 6.02 7.08
CA ILE A 113 -5.86 5.47 5.83
C ILE A 113 -6.36 4.05 5.74
N TYR A 114 -7.03 3.68 4.65
CA TYR A 114 -7.32 2.27 4.37
C TYR A 114 -6.68 1.82 3.05
N MET A 115 -6.47 0.51 2.92
CA MET A 115 -5.73 -0.04 1.80
C MET A 115 -6.05 -1.51 1.55
N PHE A 116 -5.61 -2.00 0.40
CA PHE A 116 -5.33 -3.42 0.20
C PHE A 116 -3.89 -3.66 0.62
N ASP A 117 -3.69 -4.42 1.68
CA ASP A 117 -2.38 -4.87 2.09
C ASP A 117 -2.09 -6.23 1.45
N ASN A 118 -1.07 -6.27 0.62
CA ASN A 118 -0.70 -7.50 -0.08
C ASN A 118 -0.03 -8.51 0.86
N ASP A 119 0.46 -8.06 2.02
CA ASP A 119 1.30 -8.83 2.96
C ASP A 119 2.49 -9.49 2.24
N PHE A 120 3.02 -8.82 1.22
CA PHE A 120 4.10 -9.33 0.39
C PHE A 120 5.34 -8.45 0.49
N GLY A 121 6.42 -9.07 0.95
CA GLY A 121 7.73 -8.43 1.07
C GLY A 121 8.65 -8.81 -0.09
N TYR A 122 9.03 -7.82 -0.88
CA TYR A 122 10.03 -7.95 -1.93
C TYR A 122 10.57 -6.56 -2.32
N ALA A 123 11.87 -6.44 -2.40
CA ALA A 123 12.51 -5.24 -2.92
C ALA A 123 13.65 -5.61 -3.85
N MET A 124 13.51 -5.25 -5.12
CA MET A 124 14.52 -5.55 -6.14
C MET A 124 15.89 -4.93 -5.81
N THR A 125 15.87 -3.76 -5.17
CA THR A 125 17.06 -2.99 -4.79
C THR A 125 17.62 -3.36 -3.40
N ARG A 126 16.97 -4.25 -2.69
CA ARG A 126 17.37 -4.77 -1.37
C ARG A 126 17.27 -6.30 -1.34
N PRO A 127 18.01 -7.01 -2.23
CA PRO A 127 17.87 -8.46 -2.37
C PRO A 127 18.29 -9.24 -1.12
N ASP A 128 19.13 -8.64 -0.29
CA ASP A 128 19.63 -9.25 0.96
C ASP A 128 18.75 -8.93 2.17
N PHE A 129 17.69 -8.14 2.01
CA PHE A 129 16.78 -7.85 3.10
C PHE A 129 15.90 -9.06 3.39
N ASP A 130 15.93 -9.53 4.62
CA ASP A 130 15.13 -10.68 5.06
C ASP A 130 13.71 -10.25 5.47
N TRP A 131 12.80 -10.29 4.52
CA TRP A 131 11.40 -9.94 4.74
C TRP A 131 10.69 -10.87 5.71
N THR A 132 11.20 -12.09 5.94
CA THR A 132 10.59 -13.04 6.89
C THR A 132 10.79 -12.61 8.35
N MET A 133 11.60 -11.60 8.60
CA MET A 133 11.77 -10.99 9.92
C MET A 133 10.65 -10.01 10.29
N ILE A 134 9.80 -9.64 9.32
CA ILE A 134 8.70 -8.71 9.53
C ILE A 134 7.42 -9.53 9.74
N ASP A 135 6.73 -9.27 10.84
CA ASP A 135 5.52 -9.99 11.19
C ASP A 135 4.38 -9.75 10.18
N GLY A 136 3.70 -10.80 9.77
CA GLY A 136 2.61 -10.78 8.81
C GLY A 136 3.06 -10.80 7.34
N ILE A 137 4.34 -10.63 7.03
CA ILE A 137 4.82 -10.50 5.66
C ILE A 137 5.19 -11.85 5.06
N SER A 138 4.64 -12.17 3.87
CA SER A 138 4.99 -13.31 3.05
C SER A 138 5.99 -12.93 1.96
N THR A 139 6.80 -13.89 1.53
CA THR A 139 7.67 -13.77 0.34
C THR A 139 7.20 -14.65 -0.83
N ALA A 140 6.04 -15.29 -0.70
CA ALA A 140 5.46 -16.14 -1.72
C ALA A 140 4.98 -15.33 -2.93
N GLN A 141 5.54 -15.59 -4.10
CA GLN A 141 5.16 -14.89 -5.34
C GLN A 141 3.89 -15.44 -6.00
N SER A 142 3.43 -16.59 -5.57
CA SER A 142 2.25 -17.24 -6.13
C SER A 142 1.00 -16.89 -5.34
N SER A 143 -0.01 -16.35 -6.00
CA SER A 143 -1.33 -16.13 -5.39
C SER A 143 -2.09 -17.42 -5.01
N LYS A 144 -1.46 -18.57 -5.23
CA LYS A 144 -1.98 -19.90 -4.82
C LYS A 144 -1.29 -20.41 -3.57
N ASP A 145 -0.46 -19.62 -2.93
CA ASP A 145 0.12 -20.01 -1.66
C ASP A 145 -0.98 -20.08 -0.60
N GLU A 146 -1.15 -21.26 0.00
CA GLU A 146 -2.21 -21.53 0.98
C GLU A 146 -1.82 -21.11 2.41
N ASN A 147 -0.58 -20.69 2.60
CA ASN A 147 -0.07 -20.25 3.90
C ASN A 147 0.01 -18.72 4.03
N SER A 148 -0.39 -18.02 2.99
CA SER A 148 -0.34 -16.56 2.93
C SER A 148 -1.74 -15.99 2.72
N ASN A 149 -2.01 -14.87 3.34
CA ASN A 149 -3.20 -14.05 3.13
C ASN A 149 -2.77 -12.65 2.67
N SER A 150 -3.68 -11.91 2.09
CA SER A 150 -3.67 -10.45 2.01
C SER A 150 -4.76 -9.90 2.91
N GLN A 151 -4.77 -8.60 3.16
CA GLN A 151 -5.73 -7.99 4.08
C GLN A 151 -6.37 -6.72 3.50
N PHE A 152 -7.61 -6.48 3.88
CA PHE A 152 -8.08 -5.11 4.03
C PHE A 152 -7.53 -4.57 5.32
N ARG A 153 -6.97 -3.36 5.32
CA ARG A 153 -6.39 -2.79 6.52
C ARG A 153 -6.70 -1.30 6.63
N LYS A 154 -7.01 -0.83 7.83
CA LYS A 154 -7.31 0.58 8.10
C LYS A 154 -6.54 1.06 9.33
N TYR A 155 -5.87 2.17 9.18
CA TYR A 155 -5.15 2.86 10.24
C TYR A 155 -5.82 4.18 10.62
N LEU A 156 -5.82 4.50 11.91
CA LEU A 156 -5.96 5.86 12.40
C LEU A 156 -4.56 6.46 12.49
N VAL A 157 -4.33 7.55 11.79
CA VAL A 157 -3.13 8.38 11.91
C VAL A 157 -3.42 9.55 12.83
N ASP A 158 -2.49 9.85 13.73
CA ASP A 158 -2.48 11.03 14.59
C ASP A 158 -1.15 11.76 14.39
N GLU A 159 -1.18 12.80 13.58
CA GLU A 159 0.02 13.59 13.28
C GLU A 159 0.52 14.38 14.49
N ASN A 160 -0.40 14.79 15.37
CA ASN A 160 -0.02 15.54 16.59
C ASN A 160 0.73 14.66 17.57
N ALA A 161 0.32 13.40 17.70
CA ALA A 161 1.00 12.42 18.54
C ALA A 161 2.21 11.77 17.84
N GLY A 162 2.31 11.88 16.51
CA GLY A 162 3.33 11.20 15.72
C GLY A 162 3.14 9.69 15.68
N THR A 163 1.89 9.22 15.65
CA THR A 163 1.54 7.80 15.76
C THR A 163 0.57 7.34 14.69
N TYR A 164 0.51 6.01 14.50
CA TYR A 164 -0.59 5.35 13.79
C TYR A 164 -1.01 4.08 14.51
N THR A 165 -2.30 3.74 14.41
CA THR A 165 -2.91 2.59 15.10
C THR A 165 -3.79 1.85 14.12
N GLU A 166 -3.68 0.53 14.05
CA GLU A 166 -4.64 -0.27 13.30
C GLU A 166 -5.99 -0.25 14.03
N VAL A 167 -7.03 0.09 13.29
CA VAL A 167 -8.40 0.18 13.81
C VAL A 167 -9.33 -0.83 13.20
N GLN A 168 -8.94 -1.42 12.06
CA GLN A 168 -9.68 -2.46 11.38
C GLN A 168 -8.75 -3.25 10.46
N ASP A 169 -8.92 -4.57 10.45
CA ASP A 169 -8.31 -5.48 9.49
C ASP A 169 -9.22 -6.71 9.29
N PHE A 170 -9.08 -7.34 8.16
CA PHE A 170 -9.60 -8.70 7.92
C PHE A 170 -8.88 -9.37 6.75
N ASP A 171 -8.77 -10.69 6.84
CA ASP A 171 -8.11 -11.50 5.83
C ASP A 171 -8.93 -11.63 4.54
N VAL A 172 -8.22 -11.60 3.43
CA VAL A 172 -8.75 -11.93 2.10
C VAL A 172 -7.81 -12.91 1.38
N PRO A 173 -8.26 -13.58 0.32
CA PRO A 173 -7.37 -14.47 -0.44
C PRO A 173 -6.12 -13.77 -0.93
N TYR A 174 -4.98 -14.44 -0.85
CA TYR A 174 -3.67 -13.90 -1.12
C TYR A 174 -3.51 -13.37 -2.55
N SER A 175 -3.01 -12.16 -2.65
CA SER A 175 -2.64 -11.50 -3.90
C SER A 175 -1.36 -10.69 -3.71
N PRO A 176 -0.18 -11.26 -4.02
CA PRO A 176 1.11 -10.60 -3.75
C PRO A 176 1.33 -9.29 -4.53
N TYR A 177 0.57 -9.08 -5.59
CA TYR A 177 0.69 -7.91 -6.45
C TYR A 177 -0.69 -7.35 -6.79
N VAL A 178 -0.74 -6.10 -7.21
CA VAL A 178 -1.94 -5.38 -7.66
C VAL A 178 -3.03 -5.36 -6.59
N SER A 179 -4.30 -5.30 -6.98
CA SER A 179 -5.45 -5.29 -6.08
C SER A 179 -5.86 -3.90 -5.58
N SER A 180 -7.05 -3.81 -5.02
CA SER A 180 -7.56 -2.57 -4.48
C SER A 180 -8.58 -2.80 -3.37
N ALA A 181 -8.75 -1.78 -2.51
CA ALA A 181 -9.80 -1.71 -1.52
C ALA A 181 -10.57 -0.40 -1.66
N GLN A 182 -11.87 -0.44 -1.36
CA GLN A 182 -12.74 0.73 -1.32
C GLN A 182 -13.80 0.54 -0.26
N GLU A 183 -13.89 1.45 0.71
CA GLU A 183 -15.07 1.54 1.56
C GLU A 183 -16.28 2.01 0.75
N LEU A 184 -17.38 1.25 0.79
CA LEU A 184 -18.62 1.58 0.10
C LEU A 184 -19.62 2.31 1.00
N SER A 185 -19.59 1.98 2.29
CA SER A 185 -20.40 2.54 3.37
C SER A 185 -19.76 2.17 4.69
N ASP A 186 -20.36 2.64 5.79
CA ASP A 186 -19.86 2.40 7.14
C ASP A 186 -19.70 0.92 7.53
N ASP A 187 -20.32 0.00 6.78
CA ASP A 187 -20.32 -1.42 7.10
C ASP A 187 -19.83 -2.32 5.95
N LEU A 188 -19.46 -1.76 4.79
CA LEU A 188 -19.19 -2.55 3.59
C LEU A 188 -17.93 -2.08 2.85
N ASN A 189 -17.10 -3.06 2.48
CA ASN A 189 -15.86 -2.87 1.78
C ASN A 189 -15.82 -3.67 0.47
N LEU A 190 -15.51 -3.02 -0.64
CA LEU A 190 -15.23 -3.67 -1.92
C LEU A 190 -13.73 -3.98 -1.99
N VAL A 191 -13.39 -5.25 -2.13
CA VAL A 191 -12.00 -5.70 -2.21
C VAL A 191 -11.77 -6.46 -3.51
N ASP A 192 -10.75 -6.06 -4.25
CA ASP A 192 -10.25 -6.73 -5.46
C ASP A 192 -9.04 -7.58 -5.12
N ILE A 193 -9.11 -8.87 -5.40
CA ILE A 193 -8.04 -9.85 -5.26
C ILE A 193 -7.47 -10.09 -6.66
N GLY A 194 -6.73 -9.13 -7.15
CA GLY A 194 -6.43 -8.95 -8.56
C GLY A 194 -5.72 -10.12 -9.23
N MET A 195 -4.74 -10.75 -8.58
CA MET A 195 -4.01 -11.89 -9.11
C MET A 195 -4.88 -13.15 -9.26
N GLN A 196 -5.99 -13.23 -8.54
CA GLN A 196 -6.93 -14.34 -8.63
C GLN A 196 -8.11 -14.05 -9.56
N GLY A 197 -8.23 -12.81 -10.06
CA GLY A 197 -9.37 -12.38 -10.87
C GLY A 197 -10.68 -12.37 -10.09
N LEU A 198 -10.62 -12.19 -8.77
CA LEU A 198 -11.76 -12.14 -7.85
C LEU A 198 -11.93 -10.72 -7.33
N PHE A 199 -13.17 -10.33 -7.09
CA PHE A 199 -13.48 -9.17 -6.27
C PHE A 199 -14.79 -9.40 -5.53
N GLY A 200 -14.94 -8.81 -4.37
CA GLY A 200 -16.08 -9.07 -3.51
C GLY A 200 -16.39 -7.92 -2.57
N VAL A 201 -17.60 -7.96 -2.01
CA VAL A 201 -18.06 -7.08 -0.95
C VAL A 201 -17.99 -7.83 0.36
N TYR A 202 -17.33 -7.26 1.34
CA TYR A 202 -17.14 -7.78 2.68
C TYR A 202 -17.76 -6.82 3.69
N ASP A 203 -18.24 -7.35 4.83
CA ASP A 203 -18.55 -6.48 5.98
C ASP A 203 -17.27 -6.15 6.78
N ASP A 204 -17.40 -5.34 7.81
CA ASP A 204 -16.29 -4.90 8.63
C ASP A 204 -15.64 -6.02 9.46
N ASP A 205 -16.35 -7.13 9.67
CA ASP A 205 -15.84 -8.34 10.29
C ASP A 205 -15.15 -9.30 9.28
N GLY A 206 -15.03 -8.90 8.00
CA GLY A 206 -14.44 -9.70 6.94
C GLY A 206 -15.36 -10.80 6.39
N ASN A 207 -16.67 -10.78 6.71
CA ASN A 207 -17.59 -11.76 6.15
C ASN A 207 -17.97 -11.39 4.71
N LEU A 208 -17.73 -12.29 3.78
CA LEU A 208 -18.04 -12.14 2.37
C LEU A 208 -19.56 -12.07 2.15
N LYS A 209 -20.06 -10.98 1.57
CA LYS A 209 -21.49 -10.75 1.24
C LYS A 209 -21.79 -11.04 -0.22
N ALA A 210 -20.86 -10.69 -1.12
CA ALA A 210 -21.00 -10.96 -2.55
C ALA A 210 -19.60 -11.16 -3.16
N GLN A 211 -19.48 -12.09 -4.09
CA GLN A 211 -18.23 -12.30 -4.82
C GLN A 211 -18.46 -12.40 -6.32
N TYR A 212 -17.56 -11.84 -7.06
CA TYR A 212 -17.53 -11.89 -8.51
C TYR A 212 -16.20 -12.45 -8.98
N LYS A 213 -16.25 -13.20 -10.07
CA LYS A 213 -15.05 -13.72 -10.74
C LYS A 213 -15.00 -13.24 -12.17
N MET A 214 -13.90 -12.61 -12.53
CA MET A 214 -13.59 -12.31 -13.92
C MET A 214 -12.80 -13.46 -14.52
N VAL A 215 -13.26 -14.00 -15.63
CA VAL A 215 -12.53 -15.02 -16.37
C VAL A 215 -11.52 -14.32 -17.26
N LEU A 216 -10.28 -14.31 -16.84
CA LEU A 216 -9.19 -13.72 -17.59
C LEU A 216 -8.50 -14.80 -18.45
N SER A 217 -8.20 -14.47 -19.69
CA SER A 217 -7.38 -15.33 -20.56
C SER A 217 -5.90 -15.28 -20.18
N SER A 218 -5.46 -14.15 -19.63
CA SER A 218 -4.13 -13.91 -19.07
C SER A 218 -4.16 -12.63 -18.24
N GLY A 219 -3.16 -12.44 -17.38
CA GLY A 219 -3.00 -11.23 -16.60
C GLY A 219 -3.77 -11.23 -15.28
N TYR A 220 -4.15 -10.07 -14.82
CA TYR A 220 -4.73 -9.80 -13.50
C TYR A 220 -5.72 -8.63 -13.58
N ILE A 221 -6.52 -8.43 -12.54
CA ILE A 221 -7.28 -7.20 -12.34
C ILE A 221 -6.38 -6.25 -11.53
N TYR A 222 -6.18 -5.04 -12.01
CA TYR A 222 -5.33 -4.09 -11.28
C TYR A 222 -6.11 -3.37 -10.18
N ARG A 223 -7.34 -2.96 -10.47
CA ARG A 223 -8.22 -2.23 -9.53
C ARG A 223 -9.69 -2.45 -9.86
N VAL A 224 -10.53 -2.49 -8.84
CA VAL A 224 -11.99 -2.48 -8.95
C VAL A 224 -12.56 -1.40 -8.04
N TYR A 225 -13.34 -0.49 -8.61
CA TYR A 225 -14.03 0.55 -7.86
C TYR A 225 -15.49 0.65 -8.24
N GLN A 226 -16.33 0.95 -7.28
CA GLN A 226 -17.74 1.28 -7.48
C GLN A 226 -17.91 2.80 -7.47
N TYR A 227 -18.58 3.31 -8.49
CA TYR A 227 -18.90 4.73 -8.60
C TYR A 227 -20.41 4.94 -8.67
N GLY A 228 -20.90 5.90 -7.90
CA GLY A 228 -22.28 6.38 -8.00
C GLY A 228 -22.36 7.49 -9.05
N PHE A 229 -22.99 7.23 -10.18
CA PHE A 229 -23.26 8.25 -11.18
C PHE A 229 -24.51 9.01 -10.78
N ARG A 230 -24.35 10.28 -10.37
CA ARG A 230 -25.47 11.19 -10.14
C ARG A 230 -25.58 12.15 -11.30
N GLY A 231 -26.79 12.32 -11.83
CA GLY A 231 -27.05 13.17 -12.98
C GLY A 231 -27.08 12.36 -14.27
N PHE A 232 -27.45 13.02 -15.32
CA PHE A 232 -27.75 12.39 -16.55
C PHE A 232 -26.67 12.74 -17.58
N TYR A 233 -26.02 11.75 -18.08
CA TYR A 233 -24.90 11.91 -19.01
C TYR A 233 -25.20 11.38 -20.41
N PHE A 234 -26.42 10.87 -20.62
CA PHE A 234 -26.87 10.33 -21.88
C PHE A 234 -28.20 10.97 -22.25
N ALA A 235 -28.18 12.00 -23.03
CA ALA A 235 -29.35 12.59 -23.69
C ALA A 235 -29.34 12.25 -25.17
#